data_ca368116ee66cd8f9b17f7197ccf3b1d
#
_entry.id   ca368116ee66cd8f9b17f7197ccf3b1d
#
_cell.length_a   1.000
_cell.length_b   1.000
_cell.length_c   1.000
_cell.angle_alpha   90.00
_cell.angle_beta   90.00
_cell.angle_gamma   90.00
#
_symmetry.space_group_name_H-M   'P 1'
#
loop_
_entity.id
_entity.type
_entity.pdbx_description
1 polymer ?
#
loop_
_entity_poly.entity_id
_entity_poly.type
_entity_poly.pdbx_seq_one_letter_code
_entity_poly.pdbx_strand_id
1 'polypeptide(L)'
;MKKNIILLGTLIISSIAYSQVGINTANPQGIFNIDGGKDNPTTGSAHTNAQQLNDFTVTAAGNVGIGKIAPSTKLHITTGGTATTPNPSGFRLEDGNQNTNFVLTSDTNGVGTWKPVAVTRIVGVQGAGIDVPFITAGEVYRKTGSYIDLPSGKWEVKVTMLMPVEGGKMTINDWVWLKTTFSTVNATT
;
A
#
# COMPACT_ATOMS: atom_id res chain seq x y z
N MET A 1 -9.57 -16.29 -67.50
CA MET A 1 -10.54 -15.89 -66.48
C MET A 1 -10.42 -16.74 -65.19
N LYS A 2 -10.45 -18.08 -65.24
CA LYS A 2 -10.37 -18.92 -64.03
C LYS A 2 -9.13 -18.71 -63.17
N LYS A 3 -7.93 -18.55 -63.77
CA LYS A 3 -6.67 -18.29 -63.03
C LYS A 3 -6.71 -16.98 -62.25
N ASN A 4 -7.31 -15.92 -62.77
CA ASN A 4 -7.38 -14.62 -62.10
C ASN A 4 -8.40 -14.64 -60.94
N ILE A 5 -9.45 -15.44 -61.00
CA ILE A 5 -10.40 -15.63 -59.95
C ILE A 5 -9.78 -16.39 -58.76
N ILE A 6 -8.96 -17.42 -59.04
CA ILE A 6 -8.22 -18.16 -58.01
C ILE A 6 -7.20 -17.24 -57.35
N LEU A 7 -6.45 -16.44 -58.08
CA LEU A 7 -5.47 -15.49 -57.56
C LEU A 7 -6.16 -14.41 -56.68
N LEU A 8 -7.30 -13.89 -57.11
CA LEU A 8 -8.07 -12.91 -56.34
C LEU A 8 -8.65 -13.57 -55.06
N GLY A 9 -9.12 -14.80 -55.15
CA GLY A 9 -9.60 -15.54 -53.97
C GLY A 9 -8.51 -15.79 -52.92
N THR A 10 -7.31 -16.19 -53.33
CA THR A 10 -6.17 -16.36 -52.41
C THR A 10 -5.74 -15.05 -51.79
N LEU A 11 -5.75 -13.94 -52.53
CA LEU A 11 -5.39 -12.61 -52.03
C LEU A 11 -6.40 -12.13 -50.97
N ILE A 12 -7.69 -12.36 -51.15
CA ILE A 12 -8.75 -11.99 -50.19
C ILE A 12 -8.64 -12.83 -48.91
N ILE A 13 -8.37 -14.12 -49.00
CA ILE A 13 -8.21 -15.00 -47.84
C ILE A 13 -7.01 -14.61 -47.00
N SER A 14 -5.89 -14.18 -47.61
CA SER A 14 -4.70 -13.73 -46.90
C SER A 14 -4.89 -12.40 -46.13
N SER A 15 -5.86 -11.57 -46.53
CA SER A 15 -6.11 -10.26 -45.90
C SER A 15 -6.87 -10.31 -44.58
N ILE A 16 -7.47 -11.44 -44.20
CA ILE A 16 -8.24 -11.62 -42.96
C ILE A 16 -7.46 -12.37 -41.86
N ALA A 17 -6.17 -12.56 -42.06
CA ALA A 17 -5.34 -13.17 -41.01
C ALA A 17 -5.06 -12.15 -39.91
N TYR A 18 -5.74 -12.27 -38.77
CA TYR A 18 -5.39 -11.53 -37.56
C TYR A 18 -4.08 -12.10 -36.99
N SER A 19 -3.06 -11.23 -36.89
CA SER A 19 -1.75 -11.63 -36.35
C SER A 19 -1.79 -11.61 -34.83
N GLN A 20 -2.41 -12.61 -34.21
CA GLN A 20 -2.26 -12.89 -32.79
C GLN A 20 -1.17 -13.93 -32.59
N VAL A 21 -0.31 -13.76 -31.58
CA VAL A 21 0.73 -14.71 -31.22
C VAL A 21 0.26 -15.49 -29.99
N GLY A 22 0.01 -16.78 -30.16
CA GLY A 22 -0.28 -17.70 -29.07
C GLY A 22 0.88 -18.69 -28.87
N ILE A 23 1.34 -18.85 -27.65
CA ILE A 23 2.31 -19.89 -27.25
C ILE A 23 1.55 -20.89 -26.40
N ASN A 24 1.60 -22.16 -26.78
CA ASN A 24 0.85 -23.27 -26.19
C ASN A 24 -0.68 -23.15 -26.24
N THR A 25 -1.24 -22.13 -26.88
CA THR A 25 -2.67 -21.94 -27.06
C THR A 25 -3.02 -21.76 -28.52
N ALA A 26 -4.10 -22.41 -28.97
CA ALA A 26 -4.71 -22.21 -30.27
C ALA A 26 -5.74 -21.06 -30.27
N ASN A 27 -6.08 -20.53 -29.10
CA ASN A 27 -7.10 -19.51 -28.88
C ASN A 27 -6.57 -18.36 -28.03
N PRO A 28 -5.62 -17.54 -28.56
CA PRO A 28 -5.04 -16.44 -27.82
C PRO A 28 -6.08 -15.38 -27.48
N GLN A 29 -6.08 -14.89 -26.22
CA GLN A 29 -7.01 -13.90 -25.70
C GLN A 29 -6.47 -12.46 -25.72
N GLY A 30 -5.33 -12.26 -26.37
CA GLY A 30 -4.68 -10.98 -26.58
C GLY A 30 -3.88 -10.98 -27.89
N ILE A 31 -3.19 -9.85 -28.17
CA ILE A 31 -2.25 -9.80 -29.32
C ILE A 31 -1.04 -10.71 -29.10
N PHE A 32 -0.72 -10.98 -27.82
CA PHE A 32 0.29 -11.95 -27.41
C PHE A 32 -0.23 -12.68 -26.17
N ASN A 33 -0.24 -14.02 -26.21
CA ASN A 33 -0.72 -14.84 -25.12
C ASN A 33 0.16 -16.08 -24.97
N ILE A 34 0.65 -16.34 -23.78
CA ILE A 34 1.33 -17.56 -23.39
C ILE A 34 0.41 -18.32 -22.43
N ASP A 35 0.09 -19.54 -22.76
CA ASP A 35 -0.58 -20.49 -21.88
C ASP A 35 0.49 -21.40 -21.26
N GLY A 36 0.92 -21.08 -20.06
CA GLY A 36 2.01 -21.82 -19.39
C GLY A 36 1.64 -23.25 -19.06
N GLY A 37 0.38 -23.51 -18.76
CA GLY A 37 -0.15 -24.83 -18.44
C GLY A 37 -0.61 -25.65 -19.66
N LYS A 38 -0.80 -24.99 -20.80
CA LYS A 38 -1.44 -25.58 -21.98
C LYS A 38 -2.82 -26.17 -21.68
N ASP A 39 -3.54 -25.49 -20.78
CA ASP A 39 -4.84 -25.94 -20.25
C ASP A 39 -6.01 -25.01 -20.63
N ASN A 40 -5.72 -24.00 -21.45
CA ASN A 40 -6.73 -23.07 -21.94
C ASN A 40 -7.67 -23.73 -22.97
N PRO A 41 -8.95 -23.34 -22.99
CA PRO A 41 -9.88 -23.81 -24.00
C PRO A 41 -9.43 -23.49 -25.41
N THR A 42 -9.58 -24.42 -26.33
CA THR A 42 -9.23 -24.23 -27.75
C THR A 42 -10.19 -23.29 -28.48
N THR A 43 -11.34 -23.00 -27.89
CA THR A 43 -12.37 -22.10 -28.46
C THR A 43 -13.09 -21.33 -27.34
N GLY A 44 -13.64 -20.16 -27.69
CA GLY A 44 -14.39 -19.32 -26.74
C GLY A 44 -13.47 -18.46 -25.86
N SER A 45 -14.07 -17.65 -25.00
CA SER A 45 -13.37 -16.71 -24.12
C SER A 45 -13.48 -17.03 -22.62
N ALA A 46 -14.18 -18.11 -22.29
CA ALA A 46 -14.40 -18.49 -20.89
C ALA A 46 -13.24 -19.33 -20.35
N HIS A 47 -12.28 -18.67 -19.71
CA HIS A 47 -11.19 -19.31 -18.99
C HIS A 47 -11.50 -19.33 -17.50
N THR A 48 -11.24 -20.44 -16.85
CA THR A 48 -11.33 -20.51 -15.37
C THR A 48 -10.22 -19.69 -14.72
N ASN A 49 -10.42 -19.29 -13.48
CA ASN A 49 -9.35 -18.58 -12.74
C ASN A 49 -8.08 -19.45 -12.64
N ALA A 50 -8.21 -20.74 -12.45
CA ALA A 50 -7.07 -21.65 -12.37
C ALA A 50 -6.25 -21.69 -13.66
N GLN A 51 -6.92 -21.73 -14.81
CA GLN A 51 -6.25 -21.70 -16.12
C GLN A 51 -5.51 -20.39 -16.37
N GLN A 52 -6.12 -19.25 -15.98
CA GLN A 52 -5.50 -17.95 -16.16
C GLN A 52 -4.23 -17.75 -15.33
N LEU A 53 -4.08 -18.42 -14.16
CA LEU A 53 -2.99 -18.17 -13.23
C LEU A 53 -1.60 -18.48 -13.77
N ASN A 54 -1.50 -19.35 -14.77
CA ASN A 54 -0.24 -19.66 -15.43
C ASN A 54 -0.04 -18.92 -16.76
N ASP A 55 -0.97 -18.01 -17.10
CA ASP A 55 -0.96 -17.26 -18.35
C ASP A 55 -0.18 -15.94 -18.26
N PHE A 56 0.38 -15.57 -19.41
CA PHE A 56 0.86 -14.22 -19.67
C PHE A 56 0.11 -13.66 -20.87
N THR A 57 -0.43 -12.47 -20.75
CA THR A 57 -1.22 -11.85 -21.83
C THR A 57 -0.85 -10.39 -22.05
N VAL A 58 -0.73 -9.98 -23.32
CA VAL A 58 -0.71 -8.58 -23.72
C VAL A 58 -1.94 -8.30 -24.56
N THR A 59 -2.75 -7.35 -24.14
CA THR A 59 -3.97 -6.95 -24.86
C THR A 59 -3.69 -5.94 -25.96
N ALA A 60 -4.63 -5.75 -26.89
CA ALA A 60 -4.54 -4.71 -27.93
C ALA A 60 -4.43 -3.29 -27.34
N ALA A 61 -4.93 -3.04 -26.14
CA ALA A 61 -4.77 -1.77 -25.42
C ALA A 61 -3.37 -1.60 -24.79
N GLY A 62 -2.47 -2.57 -24.97
CA GLY A 62 -1.12 -2.56 -24.37
C GLY A 62 -1.11 -2.78 -22.87
N ASN A 63 -2.12 -3.45 -22.31
CA ASN A 63 -2.11 -3.88 -20.92
C ASN A 63 -1.47 -5.27 -20.82
N VAL A 64 -0.69 -5.48 -19.75
CA VAL A 64 0.00 -6.74 -19.46
C VAL A 64 -0.69 -7.41 -18.30
N GLY A 65 -1.09 -8.68 -18.49
CA GLY A 65 -1.62 -9.55 -17.45
C GLY A 65 -0.63 -10.68 -17.14
N ILE A 66 -0.37 -10.93 -15.87
CA ILE A 66 0.31 -12.11 -15.36
C ILE A 66 -0.69 -12.83 -14.47
N GLY A 67 -1.07 -14.04 -14.86
CA GLY A 67 -2.18 -14.75 -14.23
C GLY A 67 -3.55 -14.13 -14.51
N LYS A 68 -3.65 -13.31 -15.58
CA LYS A 68 -4.88 -12.58 -15.94
C LYS A 68 -4.97 -12.32 -17.44
N ILE A 69 -5.98 -12.89 -18.10
CA ILE A 69 -6.19 -12.71 -19.55
C ILE A 69 -6.88 -11.37 -19.90
N ALA A 70 -7.64 -10.78 -18.98
CA ALA A 70 -8.31 -9.49 -19.13
C ALA A 70 -7.82 -8.50 -18.08
N PRO A 71 -6.60 -7.94 -18.23
CA PRO A 71 -6.03 -7.00 -17.29
C PRO A 71 -6.77 -5.66 -17.32
N SER A 72 -7.12 -5.12 -16.14
CA SER A 72 -7.86 -3.86 -15.98
C SER A 72 -6.94 -2.62 -15.89
N THR A 73 -5.62 -2.84 -15.76
CA THR A 73 -4.59 -1.81 -15.63
C THR A 73 -3.41 -2.15 -16.53
N LYS A 74 -2.46 -1.21 -16.70
CA LYS A 74 -1.26 -1.43 -17.55
C LYS A 74 -0.45 -2.67 -17.15
N LEU A 75 -0.34 -2.94 -15.86
CA LEU A 75 0.18 -4.19 -15.31
C LEU A 75 -0.80 -4.72 -14.27
N HIS A 76 -1.35 -5.90 -14.51
CA HIS A 76 -2.25 -6.59 -13.59
C HIS A 76 -1.69 -7.99 -13.30
N ILE A 77 -1.33 -8.22 -12.03
CA ILE A 77 -0.80 -9.51 -11.57
C ILE A 77 -1.84 -10.18 -10.68
N THR A 78 -2.18 -11.44 -10.98
CA THR A 78 -3.08 -12.27 -10.17
C THR A 78 -2.33 -13.53 -9.74
N THR A 79 -2.28 -13.80 -8.44
CA THR A 79 -1.58 -14.95 -7.87
C THR A 79 -2.52 -16.06 -7.39
N GLY A 80 -3.85 -15.88 -7.53
CA GLY A 80 -4.86 -16.83 -7.12
C GLY A 80 -5.12 -16.92 -5.62
N GLY A 81 -4.42 -16.15 -4.79
CA GLY A 81 -4.66 -16.07 -3.36
C GLY A 81 -6.01 -15.43 -3.01
N THR A 82 -6.53 -15.77 -1.84
CA THR A 82 -7.71 -15.15 -1.22
C THR A 82 -7.34 -14.61 0.15
N ALA A 83 -8.24 -13.87 0.79
CA ALA A 83 -8.01 -13.38 2.15
C ALA A 83 -7.81 -14.51 3.17
N THR A 84 -8.40 -15.69 2.91
CA THR A 84 -8.31 -16.87 3.79
C THR A 84 -7.25 -17.88 3.35
N THR A 85 -6.81 -17.79 2.10
CA THR A 85 -5.80 -18.69 1.52
C THR A 85 -4.80 -17.83 0.73
N PRO A 86 -3.91 -17.11 1.43
CA PRO A 86 -2.94 -16.25 0.75
C PRO A 86 -1.95 -17.09 -0.04
N ASN A 87 -1.74 -16.70 -1.29
CA ASN A 87 -0.68 -17.25 -2.13
C ASN A 87 0.63 -16.48 -1.92
N PRO A 88 1.75 -17.01 -2.40
CA PRO A 88 3.01 -16.26 -2.46
C PRO A 88 2.85 -14.93 -3.16
N SER A 89 3.65 -13.96 -2.78
CA SER A 89 3.67 -12.62 -3.37
C SER A 89 3.87 -12.69 -4.89
N GLY A 90 3.07 -11.95 -5.63
CA GLY A 90 3.15 -11.89 -7.08
C GLY A 90 4.17 -10.87 -7.60
N PHE A 91 4.73 -10.05 -6.71
CA PHE A 91 5.71 -9.02 -7.06
C PHE A 91 6.89 -9.07 -6.11
N ARG A 92 8.09 -9.12 -6.67
CA ARG A 92 9.35 -9.01 -5.95
C ARG A 92 10.27 -8.04 -6.70
N LEU A 93 10.73 -7.02 -6.02
CA LEU A 93 11.74 -6.10 -6.51
C LEU A 93 13.04 -6.37 -5.76
N GLU A 94 14.09 -6.73 -6.48
CA GLU A 94 15.46 -6.88 -5.99
C GLU A 94 16.30 -5.76 -6.57
N ASP A 95 16.33 -4.61 -5.91
CA ASP A 95 17.11 -3.44 -6.31
C ASP A 95 18.40 -3.28 -5.48
N GLY A 96 18.70 -4.25 -4.60
CA GLY A 96 19.83 -4.23 -3.69
C GLY A 96 19.56 -3.47 -2.38
N ASN A 97 18.42 -2.78 -2.27
CA ASN A 97 18.04 -2.01 -1.08
C ASN A 97 17.02 -2.73 -0.21
N GLN A 98 16.54 -3.92 -0.63
CA GLN A 98 15.55 -4.67 0.12
C GLN A 98 16.06 -5.07 1.51
N ASN A 99 15.25 -4.86 2.54
CA ASN A 99 15.56 -5.26 3.91
C ASN A 99 14.26 -5.51 4.70
N THR A 100 14.39 -6.18 5.84
CA THR A 100 13.25 -6.43 6.74
C THR A 100 12.64 -5.09 7.20
N ASN A 101 11.31 -5.02 7.16
CA ASN A 101 10.52 -3.82 7.52
C ASN A 101 10.74 -2.58 6.63
N PHE A 102 11.40 -2.73 5.49
CA PHE A 102 11.43 -1.67 4.49
C PHE A 102 10.11 -1.64 3.72
N VAL A 103 9.73 -0.46 3.26
CA VAL A 103 8.57 -0.22 2.41
C VAL A 103 9.01 0.26 1.04
N LEU A 104 8.26 -0.14 0.01
CA LEU A 104 8.48 0.39 -1.33
C LEU A 104 8.01 1.85 -1.36
N THR A 105 8.93 2.75 -1.59
CA THR A 105 8.69 4.19 -1.69
C THR A 105 8.96 4.68 -3.09
N SER A 106 8.29 5.74 -3.49
CA SER A 106 8.51 6.42 -4.76
C SER A 106 9.35 7.68 -4.57
N ASP A 107 10.21 7.98 -5.54
CA ASP A 107 10.82 9.30 -5.67
C ASP A 107 9.89 10.27 -6.43
N THR A 108 10.36 11.48 -6.70
CA THR A 108 9.62 12.52 -7.44
C THR A 108 9.33 12.14 -8.90
N ASN A 109 10.06 11.19 -9.46
CA ASN A 109 9.90 10.70 -10.83
C ASN A 109 9.06 9.43 -10.89
N GLY A 110 8.58 8.92 -9.76
CA GLY A 110 7.81 7.69 -9.69
C GLY A 110 8.68 6.42 -9.65
N VAL A 111 9.99 6.53 -9.45
CA VAL A 111 10.89 5.37 -9.33
C VAL A 111 10.73 4.77 -7.94
N GLY A 112 10.37 3.48 -7.91
CA GLY A 112 10.20 2.73 -6.67
C GLY A 112 11.53 2.16 -6.17
N THR A 113 11.80 2.30 -4.87
CA THR A 113 12.91 1.64 -4.17
C THR A 113 12.53 1.32 -2.73
N TRP A 114 13.22 0.33 -2.14
CA TRP A 114 13.00 -0.03 -0.75
C TRP A 114 13.69 0.94 0.19
N LYS A 115 12.94 1.48 1.18
CA LYS A 115 13.47 2.36 2.22
C LYS A 115 12.92 1.98 3.58
N PRO A 116 13.69 2.24 4.66
CA PRO A 116 13.16 2.07 6.01
C PRO A 116 11.91 2.92 6.20
N VAL A 117 10.97 2.44 7.01
CA VAL A 117 9.85 3.26 7.45
C VAL A 117 10.40 4.45 8.22
N ALA A 118 10.30 5.63 7.65
CA ALA A 118 10.67 6.86 8.35
C ALA A 118 9.61 7.17 9.42
N VAL A 119 9.92 6.86 10.67
CA VAL A 119 9.14 7.35 11.80
C VAL A 119 9.71 8.71 12.19
N THR A 120 9.01 9.77 11.83
CA THR A 120 9.38 11.12 12.29
C THR A 120 9.10 11.20 13.78
N ARG A 121 10.16 11.26 14.59
CA ARG A 121 10.06 11.51 16.01
C ARG A 121 10.27 12.99 16.28
N ILE A 122 9.27 13.65 16.79
CA ILE A 122 9.38 15.03 17.28
C ILE A 122 9.47 14.97 18.80
N VAL A 123 10.48 15.60 19.35
CA VAL A 123 10.66 15.70 20.80
C VAL A 123 10.14 17.07 21.22
N GLY A 124 9.24 17.08 22.20
CA GLY A 124 8.74 18.32 22.78
C GLY A 124 9.79 19.02 23.63
N VAL A 125 9.58 20.28 23.86
CA VAL A 125 10.38 21.11 24.77
C VAL A 125 9.86 20.96 26.18
N GLN A 126 10.74 20.62 27.10
CA GLN A 126 10.39 20.54 28.51
C GLN A 126 10.37 21.95 29.12
N GLY A 127 9.25 22.32 29.75
CA GLY A 127 9.16 23.54 30.53
C GLY A 127 9.83 23.37 31.91
N ALA A 128 9.93 24.47 32.61
CA ALA A 128 10.54 24.49 33.96
C ALA A 128 9.72 23.70 35.01
N GLY A 129 8.54 23.26 34.66
CA GLY A 129 7.59 22.68 35.58
C GLY A 129 6.80 23.74 36.33
N ILE A 130 5.94 23.32 37.21
CA ILE A 130 5.16 24.20 38.07
C ILE A 130 4.73 23.49 39.32
N ASP A 131 4.71 24.22 40.42
CA ASP A 131 4.17 23.73 41.67
C ASP A 131 2.64 23.70 41.59
N VAL A 132 2.09 22.56 41.88
CA VAL A 132 0.63 22.36 42.02
C VAL A 132 0.29 22.36 43.47
N PRO A 133 -0.31 23.45 44.01
CA PRO A 133 -0.67 23.49 45.43
C PRO A 133 -1.80 22.50 45.72
N PHE A 134 -1.77 21.92 46.90
CA PHE A 134 -2.89 21.19 47.43
C PHE A 134 -4.06 22.15 47.65
N ILE A 135 -5.14 21.95 46.94
CA ILE A 135 -6.37 22.74 47.11
C ILE A 135 -7.51 21.80 47.51
N THR A 136 -8.31 22.26 48.47
CA THR A 136 -9.43 21.48 49.03
C THR A 136 -10.73 21.64 48.23
N ALA A 137 -10.79 22.58 47.31
CA ALA A 137 -11.96 22.82 46.46
C ALA A 137 -11.59 23.49 45.14
N GLY A 138 -12.22 23.02 44.03
CA GLY A 138 -12.09 23.58 42.71
C GLY A 138 -11.02 22.92 41.82
N GLU A 139 -11.15 23.11 40.51
CA GLU A 139 -10.14 22.69 39.53
C GLU A 139 -9.26 23.87 39.17
N VAL A 140 -7.95 23.69 39.24
CA VAL A 140 -6.99 24.73 38.78
C VAL A 140 -6.11 24.13 37.70
N TYR A 141 -6.24 24.69 36.48
CA TYR A 141 -5.35 24.34 35.37
C TYR A 141 -4.11 25.24 35.42
N ARG A 142 -2.96 24.60 35.37
CA ARG A 142 -1.67 25.30 35.36
C ARG A 142 -0.84 24.83 34.18
N LYS A 143 -0.11 25.76 33.58
CA LYS A 143 0.80 25.47 32.48
C LYS A 143 2.16 25.06 33.00
N THR A 144 2.67 23.93 32.52
CA THR A 144 4.02 23.47 32.83
C THR A 144 5.11 24.18 32.02
N GLY A 145 4.72 24.95 31.00
CA GLY A 145 5.64 25.53 30.04
C GLY A 145 6.22 24.52 29.03
N SER A 146 5.82 23.26 29.12
CA SER A 146 6.20 22.25 28.13
C SER A 146 5.32 22.34 26.88
N TYR A 147 5.93 22.18 25.72
CA TYR A 147 5.20 22.22 24.45
C TYR A 147 5.82 21.30 23.42
N ILE A 148 5.06 20.98 22.40
CA ILE A 148 5.48 20.24 21.23
C ILE A 148 4.84 20.85 19.99
N ASP A 149 5.63 21.16 18.98
CA ASP A 149 5.14 21.65 17.69
C ASP A 149 5.00 20.48 16.73
N LEU A 150 3.77 20.18 16.32
CA LEU A 150 3.46 19.10 15.42
C LEU A 150 2.97 19.67 14.07
N PRO A 151 3.61 19.31 12.95
CA PRO A 151 3.09 19.65 11.64
C PRO A 151 1.76 18.96 11.37
N SER A 152 1.06 19.38 10.31
CA SER A 152 -0.18 18.73 9.89
C SER A 152 0.00 17.22 9.71
N GLY A 153 -0.92 16.43 10.26
CA GLY A 153 -0.84 14.97 10.18
C GLY A 153 -1.57 14.29 11.33
N LYS A 154 -1.39 12.97 11.41
CA LYS A 154 -1.85 12.15 12.52
C LYS A 154 -0.64 11.78 13.38
N TRP A 155 -0.74 12.02 14.67
CA TRP A 155 0.36 11.84 15.62
C TRP A 155 -0.10 11.02 16.81
N GLU A 156 0.78 10.15 17.28
CA GLU A 156 0.67 9.55 18.61
C GLU A 156 1.61 10.35 19.53
N VAL A 157 1.04 10.95 20.57
CA VAL A 157 1.79 11.76 21.53
C VAL A 157 1.87 11.01 22.84
N LYS A 158 3.10 10.68 23.26
CA LYS A 158 3.37 10.04 24.54
C LYS A 158 4.00 11.07 25.50
N VAL A 159 3.33 11.31 26.60
CA VAL A 159 3.81 12.22 27.67
C VAL A 159 4.06 11.41 28.92
N THR A 160 5.23 11.61 29.51
CA THR A 160 5.56 11.07 30.84
C THR A 160 5.70 12.25 31.79
N MET A 161 4.90 12.25 32.84
CA MET A 161 4.98 13.25 33.90
C MET A 161 5.62 12.67 35.15
N LEU A 162 6.58 13.38 35.72
CA LEU A 162 7.12 13.11 37.03
C LEU A 162 6.50 14.11 38.00
N MET A 163 5.91 13.59 39.07
CA MET A 163 5.28 14.39 40.11
C MET A 163 5.93 14.06 41.45
N PRO A 164 7.02 14.74 41.81
CA PRO A 164 7.57 14.60 43.15
C PRO A 164 6.67 15.34 44.14
N VAL A 165 6.43 14.71 45.28
CA VAL A 165 5.74 15.33 46.41
C VAL A 165 6.81 15.92 47.33
N GLU A 166 6.89 17.24 47.38
CA GLU A 166 7.76 17.92 48.36
C GLU A 166 7.19 17.88 49.76
N GLY A 167 8.03 17.59 50.71
CA GLY A 167 7.72 17.67 52.16
C GLY A 167 7.06 16.43 52.76
N GLY A 168 6.98 15.30 52.05
CA GLY A 168 6.59 14.02 52.63
C GLY A 168 5.19 13.99 53.30
N LYS A 169 4.25 14.80 52.84
CA LYS A 169 2.97 15.04 53.50
C LYS A 169 1.78 14.27 52.92
N MET A 170 1.98 13.33 52.04
CA MET A 170 0.89 12.43 51.66
C MET A 170 0.82 11.26 52.63
N THR A 171 -0.32 11.07 53.25
CA THR A 171 -0.59 9.90 54.08
C THR A 171 -1.24 8.81 53.26
N ILE A 172 -1.32 7.61 53.83
CA ILE A 172 -1.82 6.40 53.09
C ILE A 172 -3.27 6.52 52.62
N ASN A 173 -4.02 7.52 53.07
CA ASN A 173 -5.41 7.78 52.74
C ASN A 173 -5.63 9.05 51.90
N ASP A 174 -4.56 9.69 51.45
CA ASP A 174 -4.66 10.91 50.61
C ASP A 174 -4.84 10.55 49.16
N TRP A 175 -5.77 11.21 48.49
CA TRP A 175 -6.08 11.02 47.07
C TRP A 175 -5.78 12.31 46.29
N VAL A 176 -5.06 12.17 45.17
CA VAL A 176 -4.82 13.25 44.25
C VAL A 176 -5.36 12.86 42.89
N TRP A 177 -6.27 13.66 42.38
CA TRP A 177 -6.74 13.54 41.00
C TRP A 177 -6.00 14.51 40.13
N LEU A 178 -5.29 14.00 39.13
CA LEU A 178 -4.62 14.81 38.13
C LEU A 178 -5.28 14.61 36.78
N LYS A 179 -5.78 15.69 36.19
CA LYS A 179 -6.24 15.72 34.81
C LYS A 179 -5.21 16.46 33.98
N THR A 180 -4.79 15.87 32.87
CA THR A 180 -3.90 16.50 31.91
C THR A 180 -4.62 16.69 30.59
N THR A 181 -4.37 17.82 29.93
CA THR A 181 -4.94 18.12 28.61
C THR A 181 -3.92 18.85 27.77
N PHE A 182 -4.05 18.71 26.45
CA PHE A 182 -3.33 19.54 25.50
C PHE A 182 -4.20 20.72 25.11
N SER A 183 -3.62 21.90 25.09
CA SER A 183 -4.27 23.12 24.57
C SER A 183 -3.58 23.56 23.31
N THR A 184 -4.36 23.90 22.30
CA THR A 184 -3.87 24.48 21.04
C THR A 184 -3.63 25.99 21.15
N VAL A 185 -3.99 26.59 22.27
CA VAL A 185 -3.85 28.03 22.50
C VAL A 185 -2.86 28.28 23.64
N ASN A 186 -1.94 29.21 23.42
CA ASN A 186 -1.22 29.85 24.53
C ASN A 186 -2.25 30.63 25.36
N ALA A 187 -3.00 29.93 26.24
CA ALA A 187 -3.89 30.60 27.15
C ALA A 187 -3.03 31.46 28.12
N THR A 188 -2.99 32.73 27.88
CA THR A 188 -2.61 33.71 28.89
C THR A 188 -3.74 33.77 29.90
N THR A 189 -3.54 33.31 31.09
CA THR A 189 -4.29 33.77 32.27
C THR A 189 -3.47 34.80 32.93
#